data_554f1462276d27574376a9fc91e9a89d
#
_entry.id   554f1462276d27574376a9fc91e9a89d
#
_cell.length_a   1.000
_cell.length_b   1.000
_cell.length_c   1.000
_cell.angle_alpha   90.00
_cell.angle_beta   90.00
_cell.angle_gamma   90.00
#
_symmetry.space_group_name_H-M   'P 1'
#
loop_
_entity.id
_entity.type
_entity.pdbx_description
1 polymer ?
#
loop_
_entity_poly.entity_id
_entity_poly.type
_entity_poly.pdbx_seq_one_letter_code
_entity_poly.pdbx_strand_id
1 'polypeptide(L)'
;MTQNIKIPFVDLYPQYEEIQSEIDLAIKDIITRSDFITGPTVDKFEKAICNYTGAEDCASIGSGTNALVCALRALDIGTGDAVWTVGHTFVSTTEAIVN
;
A
#
# COMPACT_ATOMS: atom_id res chain seq x y z
N MET A 1 -7.44 -13.84 -42.37
CA MET A 1 -6.76 -12.69 -41.76
C MET A 1 -6.55 -13.04 -40.29
N THR A 2 -5.36 -13.41 -39.90
CA THR A 2 -5.00 -13.69 -38.47
C THR A 2 -4.95 -12.35 -37.76
N GLN A 3 -5.90 -12.08 -36.88
CA GLN A 3 -5.79 -10.95 -35.95
C GLN A 3 -4.56 -11.16 -35.08
N ASN A 4 -3.65 -10.20 -35.14
CA ASN A 4 -2.46 -10.18 -34.29
C ASN A 4 -2.89 -9.82 -32.88
N ILE A 5 -3.25 -10.81 -32.04
CA ILE A 5 -3.66 -10.61 -30.65
C ILE A 5 -2.38 -10.22 -29.89
N LYS A 6 -2.31 -8.96 -29.46
CA LYS A 6 -1.24 -8.47 -28.58
C LYS A 6 -1.64 -8.75 -27.14
N ILE A 7 -0.95 -9.69 -26.50
CA ILE A 7 -1.12 -9.99 -25.08
C ILE A 7 -0.20 -9.06 -24.29
N PRO A 8 -0.71 -8.14 -23.44
CA PRO A 8 0.11 -7.29 -22.59
C PRO A 8 0.77 -8.12 -21.49
N PHE A 9 1.96 -7.71 -21.03
CA PHE A 9 2.65 -8.36 -19.91
C PHE A 9 1.88 -8.15 -18.58
N VAL A 10 1.27 -6.97 -18.42
CA VAL A 10 0.38 -6.63 -17.30
C VAL A 10 -0.84 -5.94 -17.90
N ASP A 11 -2.03 -6.38 -17.51
CA ASP A 11 -3.30 -5.79 -17.88
C ASP A 11 -4.19 -5.64 -16.65
N LEU A 12 -4.20 -4.45 -16.07
CA LEU A 12 -5.01 -4.12 -14.89
C LEU A 12 -6.34 -3.46 -15.25
N TYR A 13 -6.54 -3.11 -16.55
CA TYR A 13 -7.73 -2.41 -16.97
C TYR A 13 -9.03 -3.22 -16.78
N PRO A 14 -9.08 -4.53 -17.10
CA PRO A 14 -10.29 -5.33 -16.83
C PRO A 14 -10.68 -5.35 -15.35
N GLN A 15 -9.72 -5.43 -14.45
CA GLN A 15 -9.98 -5.36 -13.00
C GLN A 15 -10.55 -3.99 -12.60
N TYR A 16 -10.03 -2.90 -13.18
CA TYR A 16 -10.58 -1.58 -12.94
C TYR A 16 -12.02 -1.45 -13.46
N GLU A 17 -12.33 -1.97 -14.65
CA GLU A 17 -13.69 -1.93 -15.22
C GLU A 17 -14.73 -2.55 -14.28
N GLU A 18 -14.40 -3.63 -13.58
CA GLU A 18 -15.30 -4.31 -12.64
C GLU A 18 -15.67 -3.44 -11.43
N ILE A 19 -14.75 -2.58 -10.97
CA ILE A 19 -14.91 -1.75 -9.76
C ILE A 19 -14.90 -0.25 -10.06
N GLN A 20 -14.95 0.14 -11.35
CA GLN A 20 -14.81 1.54 -11.80
C GLN A 20 -15.80 2.47 -11.10
N SER A 21 -17.06 2.09 -11.02
CA SER A 21 -18.07 2.97 -10.42
C SER A 21 -17.81 3.27 -8.94
N GLU A 22 -17.28 2.31 -8.20
CA GLU A 22 -16.94 2.49 -6.79
C GLU A 22 -15.71 3.39 -6.63
N ILE A 23 -14.67 3.18 -7.46
CA ILE A 23 -13.45 3.99 -7.44
C ILE A 23 -13.76 5.43 -7.82
N ASP A 24 -14.49 5.66 -8.92
CA ASP A 24 -14.81 7.00 -9.41
C ASP A 24 -15.64 7.80 -8.39
N LEU A 25 -16.60 7.15 -7.72
CA LEU A 25 -17.38 7.76 -6.65
C LEU A 25 -16.52 8.11 -5.45
N ALA A 26 -15.63 7.21 -5.02
CA ALA A 26 -14.75 7.45 -3.88
C ALA A 26 -13.78 8.61 -4.14
N ILE A 27 -13.17 8.66 -5.33
CA ILE A 27 -12.28 9.76 -5.73
C ILE A 27 -13.04 11.08 -5.78
N LYS A 28 -14.23 11.11 -6.40
CA LYS A 28 -15.05 12.30 -6.48
C LYS A 28 -15.46 12.82 -5.11
N ASP A 29 -15.79 11.95 -4.18
CA ASP A 29 -16.15 12.31 -2.81
C ASP A 29 -14.98 12.98 -2.08
N ILE A 30 -13.76 12.43 -2.17
CA ILE A 30 -12.55 13.02 -1.59
C ILE A 30 -12.28 14.41 -2.18
N ILE A 31 -12.36 14.55 -3.51
CA ILE A 31 -12.15 15.83 -4.18
C ILE A 31 -13.19 16.86 -3.70
N THR A 32 -14.46 16.46 -3.63
CA THR A 32 -15.56 17.34 -3.22
C THR A 32 -15.39 17.86 -1.79
N ARG A 33 -14.87 17.04 -0.90
CA ARG A 33 -14.61 17.41 0.51
C ARG A 33 -13.22 18.03 0.73
N SER A 34 -12.35 18.00 -0.29
CA SER A 34 -10.94 18.41 -0.18
C SER A 34 -10.15 17.66 0.89
N ASP A 35 -10.50 16.40 1.14
CA ASP A 35 -9.87 15.52 2.15
C ASP A 35 -8.63 14.82 1.59
N PHE A 36 -7.61 15.58 1.18
CA PHE A 36 -6.41 15.04 0.53
C PHE A 36 -5.33 14.57 1.49
N ILE A 37 -5.36 15.00 2.75
CA ILE A 37 -4.34 14.69 3.75
C ILE A 37 -5.03 14.22 5.02
N THR A 38 -4.85 12.93 5.35
CA THR A 38 -5.53 12.27 6.47
C THR A 38 -7.07 12.40 6.38
N GLY A 39 -7.81 12.05 7.43
CA GLY A 39 -9.24 12.27 7.50
C GLY A 39 -10.08 11.00 7.45
N PRO A 40 -11.42 11.14 7.41
CA PRO A 40 -12.35 10.01 7.62
C PRO A 40 -12.19 8.85 6.65
N THR A 41 -11.65 9.09 5.45
CA THR A 41 -11.42 8.03 4.45
C THR A 41 -10.23 7.16 4.85
N VAL A 42 -9.16 7.77 5.37
CA VAL A 42 -8.00 7.04 5.90
C VAL A 42 -8.40 6.23 7.13
N ASP A 43 -9.14 6.82 8.06
CA ASP A 43 -9.64 6.12 9.26
C ASP A 43 -10.50 4.90 8.91
N LYS A 44 -11.35 5.01 7.87
CA LYS A 44 -12.16 3.89 7.38
C LYS A 44 -11.30 2.79 6.77
N PHE A 45 -10.27 3.17 6.01
CA PHE A 45 -9.34 2.22 5.41
C PHE A 45 -8.57 1.46 6.50
N GLU A 46 -8.02 2.16 7.49
CA GLU A 46 -7.28 1.55 8.60
C GLU A 46 -8.15 0.55 9.36
N LYS A 47 -9.39 0.93 9.69
CA LYS A 47 -10.36 0.02 10.32
C LYS A 47 -10.69 -1.19 9.44
N ALA A 48 -10.82 -1.00 8.12
CA ALA A 48 -11.09 -2.09 7.20
C ALA A 48 -9.91 -3.09 7.15
N ILE A 49 -8.67 -2.59 7.16
CA ILE A 49 -7.46 -3.43 7.23
C ILE A 49 -7.40 -4.19 8.56
N CYS A 50 -7.66 -3.54 9.69
CA CYS A 50 -7.74 -4.21 11.00
C CYS A 50 -8.77 -5.34 10.98
N ASN A 51 -9.97 -5.09 10.48
CA ASN A 51 -11.03 -6.11 10.38
C ASN A 51 -10.63 -7.28 9.47
N TYR A 52 -9.95 -7.00 8.36
CA TYR A 52 -9.54 -8.02 7.40
C TYR A 52 -8.38 -8.90 7.93
N THR A 53 -7.42 -8.28 8.61
CA THR A 53 -6.20 -8.96 9.08
C THR A 53 -6.33 -9.53 10.49
N GLY A 54 -7.27 -9.02 11.30
CA GLY A 54 -7.39 -9.31 12.73
C GLY A 54 -6.39 -8.52 13.59
N ALA A 55 -5.71 -7.50 13.04
CA ALA A 55 -4.83 -6.61 13.80
C ALA A 55 -5.65 -5.69 14.71
N GLU A 56 -5.08 -5.31 15.85
CA GLU A 56 -5.72 -4.38 16.78
C GLU A 56 -5.72 -2.96 16.23
N ASP A 57 -4.60 -2.54 15.62
CA ASP A 57 -4.42 -1.21 15.04
C ASP A 57 -3.74 -1.25 13.68
N CYS A 58 -3.92 -0.19 12.90
CA CYS A 58 -3.30 0.03 11.61
C CYS A 58 -2.93 1.49 11.45
N ALA A 59 -1.73 1.75 10.95
CA ALA A 59 -1.27 3.09 10.60
C ALA A 59 -0.93 3.17 9.11
N SER A 60 -1.59 4.06 8.40
CA SER A 60 -1.33 4.32 6.98
C SER A 60 -0.03 5.11 6.80
N ILE A 61 0.89 4.56 6.03
CA ILE A 61 2.19 5.16 5.74
C ILE A 61 2.29 5.43 4.23
N GLY A 62 2.95 6.53 3.84
CA GLY A 62 3.02 7.01 2.46
C GLY A 62 3.74 6.10 1.46
N SER A 63 4.50 5.10 1.92
CA SER A 63 5.12 4.07 1.07
C SER A 63 5.49 2.83 1.88
N GLY A 64 5.63 1.68 1.21
CA GLY A 64 6.10 0.44 1.84
C GLY A 64 7.50 0.57 2.43
N THR A 65 8.41 1.29 1.80
CA THR A 65 9.75 1.58 2.33
C THR A 65 9.68 2.30 3.67
N ASN A 66 8.90 3.39 3.72
CA ASN A 66 8.71 4.14 4.97
C ASN A 66 7.99 3.32 6.04
N ALA A 67 7.06 2.45 5.65
CA ALA A 67 6.40 1.55 6.58
C ALA A 67 7.39 0.60 7.26
N LEU A 68 8.32 0.02 6.50
CA LEU A 68 9.39 -0.81 7.06
C LEU A 68 10.31 -0.03 8.01
N VAL A 69 10.73 1.17 7.62
CA VAL A 69 11.56 2.05 8.48
C VAL A 69 10.82 2.40 9.77
N CYS A 70 9.54 2.79 9.68
CA CYS A 70 8.73 3.11 10.85
C CYS A 70 8.55 1.89 11.76
N ALA A 71 8.32 0.70 11.19
CA ALA A 71 8.18 -0.54 11.97
C ALA A 71 9.47 -0.87 12.74
N LEU A 72 10.63 -0.80 12.09
CA LEU A 72 11.92 -1.06 12.74
C LEU A 72 12.18 -0.05 13.87
N ARG A 73 11.91 1.23 13.64
CA ARG A 73 12.06 2.28 14.67
C ARG A 73 11.07 2.12 15.82
N ALA A 74 9.85 1.71 15.56
CA ALA A 74 8.86 1.46 16.61
C ALA A 74 9.24 0.28 17.52
N LEU A 75 10.10 -0.61 17.03
CA LEU A 75 10.65 -1.74 17.77
C LEU A 75 12.03 -1.43 18.41
N ASP A 76 12.47 -0.15 18.36
CA ASP A 76 13.80 0.29 18.81
C ASP A 76 14.97 -0.47 18.14
N ILE A 77 14.77 -0.98 16.93
CA ILE A 77 15.81 -1.64 16.15
C ILE A 77 16.70 -0.58 15.50
N GLY A 78 18.01 -0.66 15.73
CA GLY A 78 18.98 0.33 15.26
C GLY A 78 20.40 -0.22 15.12
N THR A 79 21.36 0.68 15.16
CA THR A 79 22.78 0.37 14.97
C THR A 79 23.28 -0.70 15.96
N GLY A 80 23.74 -1.82 15.42
CA GLY A 80 24.23 -2.97 16.21
C GLY A 80 23.25 -4.15 16.27
N ASP A 81 22.00 -3.94 15.87
CA ASP A 81 21.01 -5.01 15.78
C ASP A 81 21.12 -5.79 14.47
N ALA A 82 20.68 -7.03 14.50
CA ALA A 82 20.63 -7.91 13.33
C ALA A 82 19.18 -8.09 12.87
N VAL A 83 18.91 -7.78 11.60
CA VAL A 83 17.61 -7.99 10.97
C VAL A 83 17.70 -9.06 9.89
N TRP A 84 16.88 -10.09 10.01
CA TRP A 84 16.81 -11.17 9.03
C TRP A 84 15.74 -10.86 7.97
N THR A 85 16.11 -11.02 6.70
CA THR A 85 15.18 -10.85 5.59
C THR A 85 15.41 -11.88 4.49
N VAL A 86 14.49 -11.93 3.52
CA VAL A 86 14.59 -12.83 2.37
C VAL A 86 15.43 -12.21 1.26
N GLY A 87 16.16 -13.05 0.49
CA GLY A 87 16.97 -12.59 -0.66
C GLY A 87 16.12 -12.18 -1.87
N HIS A 88 14.91 -12.72 -2.01
CA HIS A 88 13.99 -12.39 -3.11
C HIS A 88 12.98 -11.34 -2.67
N THR A 89 13.40 -10.09 -2.67
CA THR A 89 12.59 -8.93 -2.29
C THR A 89 13.06 -7.69 -3.04
N PHE A 90 12.28 -6.61 -2.96
CA PHE A 90 12.67 -5.32 -3.51
C PHE A 90 13.78 -4.67 -2.66
N VAL A 91 14.65 -3.91 -3.28
CA VAL A 91 15.82 -3.27 -2.63
C VAL A 91 15.46 -2.44 -1.40
N SER A 92 14.27 -1.85 -1.37
CA SER A 92 13.77 -1.08 -0.22
C SER A 92 13.77 -1.84 1.11
N THR A 93 13.69 -3.16 1.08
CA THR A 93 13.78 -3.97 2.30
C THR A 93 15.17 -3.84 2.94
N THR A 94 16.22 -3.93 2.13
CA THR A 94 17.60 -3.72 2.60
C THR A 94 17.84 -2.25 2.96
N GLU A 95 17.32 -1.32 2.17
CA GLU A 95 17.40 0.11 2.43
C GLU A 95 16.79 0.49 3.80
N ALA A 96 15.64 -0.07 4.14
CA ALA A 96 15.00 0.16 5.43
C ALA A 96 15.80 -0.37 6.61
N ILE A 97 16.61 -1.43 6.41
CA ILE A 97 17.45 -2.02 7.47
C ILE A 97 18.74 -1.20 7.69
N VAL A 98 19.30 -0.58 6.64
CA VAL A 98 20.55 0.20 6.76
C VAL A 98 20.32 1.68 7.11
N ASN A 99 19.11 2.20 7.03
CA ASN A 99 18.74 3.55 7.44
C ASN A 99 18.41 3.64 8.95
#